data_a0b6c6b16d7a42448ebac68a2a5bb6f2
#
_entry.id   a0b6c6b16d7a42448ebac68a2a5bb6f2
#
_cell.length_a   1.000
_cell.length_b   1.000
_cell.length_c   1.000
_cell.angle_alpha   90.00
_cell.angle_beta   90.00
_cell.angle_gamma   90.00
#
_symmetry.space_group_name_H-M   'P 1'
#
loop_
_entity.id
_entity.type
_entity.pdbx_description
1 polymer ?
#
loop_
_entity_poly.entity_id
_entity_poly.type
_entity_poly.pdbx_seq_one_letter_code
_entity_poly.pdbx_strand_id
1 'polypeptide(L)'
;MNAIALRRFSEFPKDFPGFLEMCKALKKNNTPAGFALGHASGDANGWLHWVLWGHGAYTVDKNDKVIINSPETVKALEYCRALSDTFIPGVASWNDSSNNKAFLAGELYCTANGISIYVAAKDDPAKKDLAEDTYHALFPVGPIGKPTELQLALPILAFNFTKYPNAAKAFIAFMLEKENFEKWLSGARGYLTHTLNAYDSAPVWTADPKNQVFSQASKRSLPASGIGTPGEKAATAIADFLVVDMFANYCTGREDAKGTIAITERQLKRIYR
;
A
#
# COMPACT_ATOMS: atom_id res chain seq x y z
N MET A 1 5.34 1.57 -3.96
CA MET A 1 4.39 0.47 -3.86
C MET A 1 4.70 -0.35 -2.63
N ASN A 2 3.67 -0.84 -1.98
CA ASN A 2 3.83 -1.63 -0.78
C ASN A 2 3.78 -3.13 -1.09
N ALA A 3 4.55 -3.90 -0.35
CA ALA A 3 4.43 -5.34 -0.22
C ALA A 3 4.25 -5.66 1.26
N ILE A 4 4.11 -6.93 1.60
CA ILE A 4 4.15 -7.35 3.00
C ILE A 4 5.61 -7.63 3.37
N ALA A 5 6.18 -6.85 4.29
CA ALA A 5 7.45 -7.15 4.93
C ALA A 5 7.18 -8.05 6.15
N LEU A 6 7.92 -9.16 6.26
CA LEU A 6 7.72 -10.16 7.32
C LEU A 6 9.04 -10.81 7.72
N ARG A 7 9.05 -11.40 8.93
CA ARG A 7 10.16 -12.18 9.46
C ARG A 7 9.79 -13.68 9.51
N ARG A 8 10.74 -14.53 9.17
CA ARG A 8 10.70 -16.00 9.30
C ARG A 8 9.36 -16.65 8.94
N PHE A 9 9.18 -16.97 7.66
CA PHE A 9 8.02 -17.75 7.23
C PHE A 9 8.43 -18.85 6.26
N SER A 10 7.93 -20.07 6.50
CA SER A 10 8.12 -21.20 5.58
C SER A 10 7.18 -21.10 4.37
N GLU A 11 5.96 -20.57 4.58
CA GLU A 11 4.97 -20.37 3.52
C GLU A 11 4.07 -19.17 3.87
N PHE A 12 4.02 -18.18 2.97
CA PHE A 12 3.20 -16.99 3.15
C PHE A 12 1.78 -17.22 2.62
N PRO A 13 0.73 -16.82 3.36
CA PRO A 13 -0.66 -16.98 2.94
C PRO A 13 -0.98 -16.29 1.61
N LYS A 14 -1.79 -16.94 0.77
CA LYS A 14 -2.17 -16.43 -0.56
C LYS A 14 -3.51 -15.72 -0.59
N ASP A 15 -4.32 -15.87 0.46
CA ASP A 15 -5.67 -15.32 0.56
C ASP A 15 -5.95 -14.65 1.91
N PHE A 16 -7.06 -13.92 1.99
CA PHE A 16 -7.46 -13.19 3.19
C PHE A 16 -7.68 -14.07 4.42
N PRO A 17 -8.38 -15.22 4.35
CA PRO A 17 -8.54 -16.10 5.51
C PRO A 17 -7.20 -16.57 6.08
N GLY A 18 -6.32 -17.08 5.23
CA GLY A 18 -5.00 -17.55 5.64
C GLY A 18 -4.16 -16.43 6.25
N PHE A 19 -4.25 -15.20 5.69
CA PHE A 19 -3.54 -14.04 6.21
C PHE A 19 -4.02 -13.65 7.61
N LEU A 20 -5.34 -13.67 7.84
CA LEU A 20 -5.90 -13.41 9.17
C LEU A 20 -5.45 -14.45 10.20
N GLU A 21 -5.46 -15.74 9.84
CA GLU A 21 -4.99 -16.80 10.73
C GLU A 21 -3.50 -16.68 11.05
N MET A 22 -2.68 -16.30 10.07
CA MET A 22 -1.27 -15.98 10.31
C MET A 22 -1.11 -14.83 11.31
N CYS A 23 -1.83 -13.73 11.13
CA CYS A 23 -1.76 -12.59 12.04
C CYS A 23 -2.22 -12.93 13.47
N LYS A 24 -3.25 -13.78 13.62
CA LYS A 24 -3.67 -14.33 14.91
C LYS A 24 -2.56 -15.16 15.58
N ALA A 25 -1.90 -16.02 14.81
CA ALA A 25 -0.79 -16.82 15.29
C ALA A 25 0.41 -15.96 15.71
N LEU A 26 0.74 -14.92 14.92
CA LEU A 26 1.78 -13.96 15.27
C LEU A 26 1.47 -13.27 16.60
N LYS A 27 0.26 -12.76 16.79
CA LYS A 27 -0.16 -12.12 18.05
C LYS A 27 -0.04 -13.08 19.24
N LYS A 28 -0.52 -14.32 19.08
CA LYS A 28 -0.43 -15.35 20.13
C LYS A 28 1.00 -15.64 20.57
N ASN A 29 1.95 -15.50 19.66
CA ASN A 29 3.37 -15.72 19.91
C ASN A 29 4.13 -14.46 20.38
N ASN A 30 3.42 -13.37 20.73
CA ASN A 30 3.99 -12.06 21.07
C ASN A 30 4.89 -11.46 19.98
N THR A 31 4.60 -11.73 18.72
CA THR A 31 5.28 -11.22 17.53
C THR A 31 4.26 -10.57 16.59
N PRO A 32 3.47 -9.59 17.04
CA PRO A 32 2.29 -9.12 16.33
C PRO A 32 2.61 -8.53 14.94
N ALA A 33 1.60 -8.44 14.11
CA ALA A 33 1.61 -7.57 12.93
C ALA A 33 1.31 -6.12 13.35
N GLY A 34 1.62 -5.16 12.46
CA GLY A 34 1.26 -3.77 12.64
C GLY A 34 1.09 -3.07 11.31
N PHE A 35 -0.11 -2.53 11.06
CA PHE A 35 -0.46 -1.81 9.84
C PHE A 35 -1.07 -0.46 10.24
N ALA A 36 -0.65 0.63 9.59
CA ALA A 36 -1.12 1.96 9.95
C ALA A 36 -2.63 2.11 9.72
N LEU A 37 -3.36 2.57 10.73
CA LEU A 37 -4.75 2.98 10.68
C LEU A 37 -4.92 4.51 10.84
N GLY A 38 -3.81 5.25 11.03
CA GLY A 38 -3.79 6.71 11.01
C GLY A 38 -3.57 7.27 9.61
N HIS A 39 -3.39 8.57 9.50
CA HIS A 39 -3.16 9.28 8.23
C HIS A 39 -1.74 9.05 7.69
N ALA A 40 -1.44 7.80 7.34
CA ALA A 40 -0.25 7.40 6.61
C ALA A 40 -0.57 7.38 5.11
N SER A 41 -0.03 8.35 4.37
CA SER A 41 -0.40 8.60 2.96
C SER A 41 -0.14 7.40 2.06
N GLY A 42 1.00 6.73 2.24
CA GLY A 42 1.37 5.54 1.48
C GLY A 42 0.81 4.27 2.10
N ASP A 43 1.13 4.05 3.36
CA ASP A 43 0.88 2.76 4.01
C ASP A 43 -0.60 2.52 4.31
N ALA A 44 -1.29 3.47 4.97
CA ALA A 44 -2.70 3.28 5.32
C ALA A 44 -3.59 3.22 4.07
N ASN A 45 -3.42 4.16 3.13
CA ASN A 45 -4.15 4.09 1.87
C ASN A 45 -3.86 2.78 1.12
N GLY A 46 -2.60 2.35 1.08
CA GLY A 46 -2.18 1.14 0.36
C GLY A 46 -2.92 -0.11 0.83
N TRP A 47 -2.87 -0.43 2.10
CA TRP A 47 -3.46 -1.68 2.58
C TRP A 47 -4.98 -1.62 2.80
N LEU A 48 -5.55 -0.44 3.13
CA LEU A 48 -7.00 -0.32 3.33
C LEU A 48 -7.76 -0.36 2.01
N HIS A 49 -7.21 0.21 0.93
CA HIS A 49 -7.78 0.03 -0.40
C HIS A 49 -7.64 -1.42 -0.88
N TRP A 50 -6.51 -2.11 -0.58
CA TRP A 50 -6.38 -3.53 -0.84
C TRP A 50 -7.48 -4.35 -0.17
N VAL A 51 -7.81 -4.08 1.11
CA VAL A 51 -8.90 -4.76 1.83
C VAL A 51 -10.25 -4.42 1.20
N LEU A 52 -10.53 -3.14 0.95
CA LEU A 52 -11.79 -2.68 0.37
C LEU A 52 -12.06 -3.35 -0.99
N TRP A 53 -11.13 -3.18 -1.92
CA TRP A 53 -11.27 -3.69 -3.28
C TRP A 53 -11.18 -5.21 -3.35
N GLY A 54 -10.43 -5.85 -2.45
CA GLY A 54 -10.35 -7.30 -2.32
C GLY A 54 -11.69 -7.96 -1.98
N HIS A 55 -12.59 -7.23 -1.32
CA HIS A 55 -13.99 -7.65 -1.09
C HIS A 55 -14.92 -7.25 -2.23
N GLY A 56 -14.46 -6.56 -3.27
CA GLY A 56 -15.29 -6.05 -4.35
C GLY A 56 -16.04 -4.76 -4.04
N ALA A 57 -15.67 -4.08 -2.95
CA ALA A 57 -16.21 -2.78 -2.60
C ALA A 57 -15.39 -1.66 -3.24
N TYR A 58 -16.05 -0.62 -3.74
CA TYR A 58 -15.41 0.53 -4.38
C TYR A 58 -16.08 1.83 -3.91
N THR A 59 -15.32 2.92 -3.96
CA THR A 59 -15.85 4.26 -3.66
C THR A 59 -16.85 4.73 -4.70
N VAL A 60 -16.56 4.48 -5.98
CA VAL A 60 -17.39 4.82 -7.14
C VAL A 60 -17.43 3.68 -8.14
N ASP A 61 -18.45 3.68 -9.00
CA ASP A 61 -18.53 2.80 -10.17
C ASP A 61 -17.78 3.38 -11.39
N LYS A 62 -17.83 2.67 -12.53
CA LYS A 62 -17.20 3.08 -13.80
C LYS A 62 -17.76 4.40 -14.39
N ASN A 63 -18.86 4.90 -13.88
CA ASN A 63 -19.50 6.16 -14.29
C ASN A 63 -19.32 7.24 -13.21
N ASP A 64 -18.40 7.03 -12.25
CA ASP A 64 -18.12 7.91 -11.11
C ASP A 64 -19.32 8.13 -10.17
N LYS A 65 -20.32 7.25 -10.19
CA LYS A 65 -21.40 7.25 -9.22
C LYS A 65 -20.91 6.64 -7.91
N VAL A 66 -21.13 7.32 -6.79
CA VAL A 66 -20.75 6.82 -5.45
C VAL A 66 -21.53 5.55 -5.11
N ILE A 67 -20.80 4.47 -4.79
CA ILE A 67 -21.33 3.14 -4.48
C ILE A 67 -20.74 2.53 -3.21
N ILE A 68 -20.04 3.32 -2.40
CA ILE A 68 -19.37 2.82 -1.17
C ILE A 68 -20.34 2.17 -0.19
N ASN A 69 -21.61 2.54 -0.21
CA ASN A 69 -22.64 1.95 0.65
C ASN A 69 -23.13 0.63 0.06
N SER A 70 -22.40 -0.43 0.35
CA SER A 70 -22.66 -1.77 -0.16
C SER A 70 -22.42 -2.87 0.88
N PRO A 71 -23.01 -4.06 0.72
CA PRO A 71 -22.72 -5.20 1.59
C PRO A 71 -21.24 -5.61 1.58
N GLU A 72 -20.54 -5.42 0.45
CA GLU A 72 -19.13 -5.71 0.28
C GLU A 72 -18.28 -4.78 1.16
N THR A 73 -18.68 -3.52 1.30
CA THR A 73 -18.02 -2.56 2.22
C THR A 73 -18.16 -3.00 3.67
N VAL A 74 -19.33 -3.50 4.07
CA VAL A 74 -19.54 -4.03 5.44
C VAL A 74 -18.60 -5.22 5.69
N LYS A 75 -18.51 -6.18 4.75
CA LYS A 75 -17.59 -7.32 4.86
C LYS A 75 -16.13 -6.88 4.95
N ALA A 76 -15.75 -5.87 4.18
CA ALA A 76 -14.40 -5.32 4.24
C ALA A 76 -14.10 -4.70 5.61
N LEU A 77 -15.05 -3.96 6.19
CA LEU A 77 -14.94 -3.38 7.53
C LEU A 77 -14.78 -4.49 8.60
N GLU A 78 -15.62 -5.52 8.55
CA GLU A 78 -15.58 -6.65 9.49
C GLU A 78 -14.24 -7.40 9.42
N TYR A 79 -13.75 -7.67 8.21
CA TYR A 79 -12.44 -8.29 8.02
C TYR A 79 -11.31 -7.40 8.55
N CYS A 80 -11.33 -6.10 8.25
CA CYS A 80 -10.36 -5.15 8.74
C CYS A 80 -10.35 -5.08 10.28
N ARG A 81 -11.52 -5.10 10.92
CA ARG A 81 -11.64 -5.14 12.38
C ARG A 81 -10.99 -6.40 12.94
N ALA A 82 -11.35 -7.58 12.41
CA ALA A 82 -10.77 -8.84 12.84
C ALA A 82 -9.24 -8.87 12.67
N LEU A 83 -8.73 -8.28 11.59
CA LEU A 83 -7.30 -8.17 11.32
C LEU A 83 -6.63 -7.17 12.28
N SER A 84 -7.21 -5.99 12.48
CA SER A 84 -6.65 -4.95 13.37
C SER A 84 -6.64 -5.37 14.84
N ASP A 85 -7.56 -6.23 15.25
CA ASP A 85 -7.55 -6.84 16.59
C ASP A 85 -6.31 -7.73 16.83
N THR A 86 -5.59 -8.13 15.78
CA THR A 86 -4.31 -8.87 15.89
C THR A 86 -3.08 -7.97 15.96
N PHE A 87 -3.21 -6.67 15.72
CA PHE A 87 -2.08 -5.76 15.61
C PHE A 87 -1.48 -5.35 16.96
N ILE A 88 -0.25 -4.83 16.88
CA ILE A 88 0.37 -4.10 17.99
C ILE A 88 -0.49 -2.88 18.35
N PRO A 89 -0.60 -2.48 19.63
CA PRO A 89 -1.33 -1.29 20.04
C PRO A 89 -0.80 0.00 19.40
N GLY A 90 -1.68 1.00 19.24
CA GLY A 90 -1.29 2.34 18.81
C GLY A 90 -1.32 2.59 17.30
N VAL A 91 -1.63 1.59 16.46
CA VAL A 91 -1.65 1.71 14.98
C VAL A 91 -2.60 2.79 14.46
N ALA A 92 -3.61 3.21 15.22
CA ALA A 92 -4.53 4.28 14.85
C ALA A 92 -3.89 5.69 14.82
N SER A 93 -2.72 5.85 15.44
CA SER A 93 -1.95 7.10 15.43
C SER A 93 -0.71 7.04 14.52
N TRP A 94 -0.51 5.94 13.80
CA TRP A 94 0.66 5.74 12.97
C TRP A 94 0.64 6.57 11.69
N ASN A 95 1.81 7.07 11.30
CA ASN A 95 2.13 7.66 10.01
C ASN A 95 3.08 6.74 9.21
N ASP A 96 3.49 7.14 8.01
CA ASP A 96 4.33 6.34 7.09
C ASP A 96 5.73 5.97 7.65
N SER A 97 6.14 6.49 8.81
CA SER A 97 7.42 6.11 9.44
C SER A 97 7.25 5.22 10.69
N SER A 98 6.03 5.06 11.18
CA SER A 98 5.79 4.40 12.46
C SER A 98 6.02 2.89 12.38
N ASN A 99 5.51 2.24 11.34
CA ASN A 99 5.73 0.81 11.08
C ASN A 99 7.21 0.49 10.84
N ASN A 100 7.95 1.38 10.16
CA ASN A 100 9.39 1.23 9.95
C ASN A 100 10.13 1.20 11.29
N LYS A 101 9.83 2.14 12.18
CA LYS A 101 10.45 2.21 13.51
C LYS A 101 10.15 0.95 14.33
N ALA A 102 8.89 0.54 14.39
CA ALA A 102 8.47 -0.63 15.16
C ALA A 102 9.08 -1.93 14.61
N PHE A 103 9.15 -2.10 13.27
CA PHE A 103 9.77 -3.28 12.66
C PHE A 103 11.29 -3.31 12.91
N LEU A 104 11.97 -2.17 12.74
CA LEU A 104 13.41 -2.06 12.97
C LEU A 104 13.78 -2.18 14.46
N ALA A 105 12.86 -1.91 15.38
CA ALA A 105 12.99 -2.16 16.81
C ALA A 105 12.70 -3.62 17.20
N GLY A 106 12.17 -4.44 16.28
CA GLY A 106 11.79 -5.83 16.55
C GLY A 106 10.45 -5.99 17.27
N GLU A 107 9.65 -4.93 17.34
CA GLU A 107 8.36 -4.91 18.04
C GLU A 107 7.24 -5.59 17.24
N LEU A 108 7.41 -5.72 15.93
CA LEU A 108 6.46 -6.40 15.05
C LEU A 108 7.17 -7.24 13.98
N TYR A 109 6.44 -8.24 13.47
CA TYR A 109 6.99 -9.23 12.54
C TYR A 109 6.35 -9.20 11.14
N CYS A 110 5.29 -8.43 10.96
CA CYS A 110 4.59 -8.29 9.67
C CYS A 110 4.00 -6.90 9.53
N THR A 111 4.23 -6.26 8.40
CA THR A 111 3.66 -4.94 8.07
C THR A 111 3.51 -4.75 6.56
N ALA A 112 2.60 -3.89 6.14
CA ALA A 112 2.57 -3.38 4.77
C ALA A 112 3.56 -2.22 4.65
N ASN A 113 4.50 -2.33 3.72
CA ASN A 113 5.50 -1.30 3.48
C ASN A 113 6.11 -1.41 2.07
N GLY A 114 6.82 -0.37 1.65
CA GLY A 114 7.77 -0.46 0.54
C GLY A 114 9.05 -1.17 0.97
N ILE A 115 10.11 -1.02 0.17
CA ILE A 115 11.42 -1.62 0.43
C ILE A 115 12.21 -0.95 1.57
N SER A 116 11.76 0.20 2.06
CA SER A 116 12.53 1.09 2.95
C SER A 116 13.01 0.45 4.23
N ILE A 117 12.22 -0.43 4.86
CA ILE A 117 12.59 -1.17 6.07
C ILE A 117 13.81 -2.07 5.79
N TYR A 118 13.75 -2.84 4.72
CA TYR A 118 14.83 -3.74 4.33
C TYR A 118 16.12 -3.01 4.01
N VAL A 119 16.01 -1.91 3.25
CA VAL A 119 17.16 -1.06 2.92
C VAL A 119 17.78 -0.48 4.18
N ALA A 120 16.97 0.07 5.09
CA ALA A 120 17.47 0.61 6.35
C ALA A 120 18.15 -0.46 7.24
N ALA A 121 17.61 -1.66 7.28
CA ALA A 121 18.23 -2.77 8.01
C ALA A 121 19.56 -3.21 7.37
N LYS A 122 19.66 -3.22 6.04
CA LYS A 122 20.93 -3.55 5.32
C LYS A 122 22.02 -2.51 5.54
N ASP A 123 21.66 -1.26 5.72
CA ASP A 123 22.62 -0.16 5.91
C ASP A 123 23.13 -0.04 7.34
N ASP A 124 22.44 -0.63 8.30
CA ASP A 124 22.83 -0.63 9.72
C ASP A 124 23.56 -1.93 10.08
N PRO A 125 24.89 -1.89 10.34
CA PRO A 125 25.63 -3.09 10.73
C PRO A 125 25.07 -3.80 11.97
N ALA A 126 24.39 -3.06 12.87
CA ALA A 126 23.76 -3.62 14.07
C ALA A 126 22.44 -4.38 13.76
N LYS A 127 21.92 -4.26 12.54
CA LYS A 127 20.66 -4.87 12.09
C LYS A 127 20.84 -5.91 10.97
N LYS A 128 22.06 -6.40 10.77
CA LYS A 128 22.37 -7.36 9.73
C LYS A 128 21.50 -8.62 9.83
N ASP A 129 21.35 -9.18 11.01
CA ASP A 129 20.51 -10.35 11.25
C ASP A 129 19.04 -10.08 10.94
N LEU A 130 18.55 -8.87 11.24
CA LEU A 130 17.20 -8.44 10.88
C LEU A 130 17.04 -8.36 9.37
N ALA A 131 18.02 -7.80 8.64
CA ALA A 131 17.98 -7.73 7.18
C ALA A 131 17.99 -9.13 6.54
N GLU A 132 18.80 -10.05 7.06
CA GLU A 132 18.83 -11.45 6.62
C GLU A 132 17.50 -12.16 6.87
N ASP A 133 16.82 -11.86 7.98
CA ASP A 133 15.55 -12.45 8.39
C ASP A 133 14.33 -11.74 7.80
N THR A 134 14.49 -10.62 7.12
CA THR A 134 13.39 -9.89 6.46
C THR A 134 13.12 -10.45 5.08
N TYR A 135 11.85 -10.71 4.78
CA TYR A 135 11.34 -11.16 3.48
C TYR A 135 10.23 -10.22 3.01
N HIS A 136 9.93 -10.29 1.71
CA HIS A 136 8.81 -9.55 1.12
C HIS A 136 7.87 -10.53 0.44
N ALA A 137 6.57 -10.31 0.59
CA ALA A 137 5.54 -11.08 -0.07
C ALA A 137 4.54 -10.16 -0.77
N LEU A 138 3.94 -10.65 -1.85
CA LEU A 138 2.80 -9.99 -2.48
C LEU A 138 1.61 -9.98 -1.53
N PHE A 139 0.75 -8.98 -1.64
CA PHE A 139 -0.49 -8.97 -0.88
C PHE A 139 -1.36 -10.18 -1.22
N PRO A 140 -1.93 -10.85 -0.20
CA PRO A 140 -2.89 -11.93 -0.41
C PRO A 140 -4.09 -11.48 -1.22
N VAL A 141 -4.70 -12.42 -1.93
CA VAL A 141 -5.85 -12.15 -2.79
C VAL A 141 -7.13 -12.20 -1.95
N GLY A 142 -7.98 -11.20 -2.11
CA GLY A 142 -9.29 -11.14 -1.45
C GLY A 142 -10.34 -12.02 -2.11
N PRO A 143 -11.57 -12.03 -1.57
CA PRO A 143 -12.69 -12.86 -2.07
C PRO A 143 -13.01 -12.74 -3.56
N ILE A 144 -12.68 -11.61 -4.20
CA ILE A 144 -12.89 -11.45 -5.65
C ILE A 144 -11.88 -12.22 -6.52
N GLY A 145 -10.92 -12.91 -5.93
CA GLY A 145 -10.01 -13.83 -6.63
C GLY A 145 -8.95 -13.19 -7.52
N LYS A 146 -8.66 -11.89 -7.35
CA LYS A 146 -7.65 -11.16 -8.13
C LYS A 146 -6.89 -10.12 -7.29
N PRO A 147 -5.68 -9.72 -7.70
CA PRO A 147 -4.91 -8.66 -7.05
C PRO A 147 -5.65 -7.31 -7.06
N THR A 148 -5.50 -6.54 -5.97
CA THR A 148 -6.19 -5.26 -5.77
C THR A 148 -5.32 -4.23 -5.05
N GLU A 149 -4.01 -4.29 -5.22
CA GLU A 149 -3.10 -3.33 -4.60
C GLU A 149 -3.33 -1.91 -5.14
N LEU A 150 -3.22 -0.90 -4.28
CA LEU A 150 -3.29 0.50 -4.68
C LEU A 150 -2.00 0.92 -5.40
N GLN A 151 -2.14 1.49 -6.60
CA GLN A 151 -1.05 2.17 -7.28
C GLN A 151 -0.91 3.61 -6.76
N LEU A 152 0.25 3.91 -6.18
CA LEU A 152 0.67 5.27 -5.89
C LEU A 152 1.66 5.71 -6.97
N ALA A 153 1.16 6.36 -8.02
CA ALA A 153 1.96 6.85 -9.12
C ALA A 153 2.71 8.13 -8.73
N LEU A 154 4.00 8.20 -9.05
CA LEU A 154 4.83 9.40 -8.90
C LEU A 154 5.10 9.99 -10.28
N PRO A 155 4.40 11.07 -10.68
CA PRO A 155 4.59 11.70 -11.98
C PRO A 155 5.84 12.58 -12.00
N ILE A 156 6.54 12.61 -13.13
CA ILE A 156 7.55 13.63 -13.43
C ILE A 156 6.85 14.71 -14.24
N LEU A 157 6.88 15.95 -13.77
CA LEU A 157 6.12 17.07 -14.33
C LEU A 157 7.03 18.16 -14.86
N ALA A 158 6.69 18.70 -16.05
CA ALA A 158 7.20 19.98 -16.54
C ALA A 158 6.10 21.04 -16.37
N PHE A 159 6.36 22.03 -15.51
CA PHE A 159 5.38 23.08 -15.24
C PHE A 159 5.24 24.06 -16.42
N ASN A 160 4.03 24.53 -16.69
CA ASN A 160 3.72 25.44 -17.79
C ASN A 160 4.36 26.84 -17.63
N PHE A 161 4.71 27.24 -16.41
CA PHE A 161 5.37 28.51 -16.12
C PHE A 161 6.91 28.46 -16.28
N THR A 162 7.48 27.30 -16.69
CA THR A 162 8.93 27.21 -16.90
C THR A 162 9.35 28.13 -18.06
N LYS A 163 10.49 28.82 -17.89
CA LYS A 163 11.13 29.60 -18.96
C LYS A 163 11.85 28.71 -19.99
N TYR A 164 12.01 27.42 -19.68
CA TYR A 164 12.78 26.47 -20.48
C TYR A 164 11.99 25.19 -20.79
N PRO A 165 10.82 25.28 -21.47
CA PRO A 165 9.95 24.10 -21.66
C PRO A 165 10.63 23.00 -22.47
N ASN A 166 11.46 23.33 -23.47
CA ASN A 166 12.17 22.34 -24.27
C ASN A 166 13.25 21.64 -23.46
N ALA A 167 13.99 22.34 -22.62
CA ALA A 167 14.97 21.72 -21.73
C ALA A 167 14.31 20.81 -20.69
N ALA A 168 13.18 21.21 -20.10
CA ALA A 168 12.42 20.37 -19.18
C ALA A 168 11.94 19.07 -19.85
N LYS A 169 11.39 19.15 -21.06
CA LYS A 169 10.98 17.98 -21.84
C LYS A 169 12.16 17.10 -22.21
N ALA A 170 13.27 17.68 -22.66
CA ALA A 170 14.48 16.93 -23.00
C ALA A 170 15.06 16.22 -21.77
N PHE A 171 15.04 16.85 -20.59
CA PHE A 171 15.47 16.23 -19.35
C PHE A 171 14.57 15.05 -18.96
N ILE A 172 13.24 15.18 -19.07
CA ILE A 172 12.32 14.06 -18.78
C ILE A 172 12.58 12.91 -19.75
N ALA A 173 12.74 13.19 -21.06
CA ALA A 173 13.05 12.17 -22.05
C ALA A 173 14.38 11.46 -21.72
N PHE A 174 15.45 12.21 -21.41
CA PHE A 174 16.74 11.68 -20.99
C PHE A 174 16.63 10.77 -19.76
N MET A 175 15.87 11.18 -18.74
CA MET A 175 15.68 10.38 -17.52
C MET A 175 14.93 9.06 -17.79
N LEU A 176 14.06 9.02 -18.81
CA LEU A 176 13.29 7.84 -19.18
C LEU A 176 13.97 6.95 -20.23
N GLU A 177 15.13 7.35 -20.77
CA GLU A 177 15.96 6.45 -21.57
C GLU A 177 16.41 5.26 -20.70
N LYS A 178 16.43 4.05 -21.31
CA LYS A 178 16.68 2.79 -20.59
C LYS A 178 17.92 2.85 -19.69
N GLU A 179 19.05 3.28 -20.25
CA GLU A 179 20.32 3.31 -19.53
C GLU A 179 20.32 4.27 -18.34
N ASN A 180 19.63 5.40 -18.45
CA ASN A 180 19.54 6.40 -17.41
C ASN A 180 18.53 5.99 -16.34
N PHE A 181 17.39 5.45 -16.75
CA PHE A 181 16.34 5.00 -15.84
C PHE A 181 16.77 3.80 -15.01
N GLU A 182 17.52 2.83 -15.59
CA GLU A 182 18.07 1.70 -14.84
C GLU A 182 19.10 2.14 -13.79
N LYS A 183 19.94 3.14 -14.09
CA LYS A 183 20.87 3.73 -13.13
C LYS A 183 20.11 4.41 -11.98
N TRP A 184 19.05 5.14 -12.32
CA TRP A 184 18.20 5.79 -11.33
C TRP A 184 17.45 4.80 -10.45
N LEU A 185 16.85 3.75 -11.01
CA LEU A 185 16.23 2.66 -10.25
C LEU A 185 17.23 2.00 -9.30
N SER A 186 18.44 1.74 -9.75
CA SER A 186 19.51 1.14 -8.94
C SER A 186 19.96 2.10 -7.83
N GLY A 187 20.14 3.39 -8.13
CA GLY A 187 20.47 4.41 -7.15
C GLY A 187 19.38 4.64 -6.11
N ALA A 188 18.11 4.56 -6.52
CA ALA A 188 16.96 4.57 -5.63
C ALA A 188 16.75 3.23 -4.88
N ARG A 189 17.59 2.22 -5.14
CA ARG A 189 17.60 0.91 -4.48
C ARG A 189 16.24 0.20 -4.48
N GLY A 190 15.42 0.44 -5.52
CA GLY A 190 14.09 -0.13 -5.66
C GLY A 190 13.00 0.57 -4.82
N TYR A 191 13.28 1.73 -4.23
CA TYR A 191 12.27 2.52 -3.51
C TYR A 191 11.11 2.95 -4.40
N LEU A 192 11.41 3.24 -5.67
CA LEU A 192 10.42 3.47 -6.71
C LEU A 192 10.42 2.29 -7.68
N THR A 193 9.25 1.84 -8.06
CA THR A 193 9.10 0.75 -9.02
C THR A 193 8.82 1.32 -10.42
N HIS A 194 9.18 0.54 -11.43
CA HIS A 194 8.94 0.89 -12.83
C HIS A 194 7.50 0.57 -13.27
N THR A 195 7.08 1.19 -14.36
CA THR A 195 5.77 0.97 -14.99
C THR A 195 5.86 0.23 -16.34
N LEU A 196 7.05 0.10 -16.91
CA LEU A 196 7.28 -0.54 -18.21
C LEU A 196 7.89 -1.92 -18.02
N ASN A 197 7.36 -2.92 -18.72
CA ASN A 197 7.86 -4.31 -18.69
C ASN A 197 9.34 -4.44 -19.07
N ALA A 198 9.89 -3.48 -19.83
CA ALA A 198 11.31 -3.45 -20.20
C ALA A 198 12.27 -3.43 -19.00
N TYR A 199 11.79 -3.06 -17.82
CA TYR A 199 12.60 -2.98 -16.59
C TYR A 199 12.31 -4.10 -15.60
N ASP A 200 11.48 -5.09 -15.93
CA ASP A 200 11.18 -6.24 -15.05
C ASP A 200 12.45 -7.02 -14.65
N SER A 201 13.45 -7.04 -15.52
CA SER A 201 14.74 -7.71 -15.32
C SER A 201 15.88 -6.78 -14.91
N ALA A 202 15.57 -5.53 -14.54
CA ALA A 202 16.60 -4.57 -14.10
C ALA A 202 17.41 -5.13 -12.91
N PRO A 203 18.73 -4.82 -12.82
CA PRO A 203 19.60 -5.36 -11.78
C PRO A 203 19.09 -5.12 -10.34
N VAL A 204 18.39 -4.02 -10.08
CA VAL A 204 17.80 -3.72 -8.76
C VAL A 204 16.82 -4.80 -8.28
N TRP A 205 16.16 -5.51 -9.19
CA TRP A 205 15.21 -6.59 -8.90
C TRP A 205 15.84 -7.98 -8.90
N THR A 206 16.88 -8.20 -9.71
CA THR A 206 17.44 -9.52 -9.94
C THR A 206 18.69 -9.82 -9.12
N ALA A 207 19.44 -8.79 -8.70
CA ALA A 207 20.66 -8.95 -7.89
C ALA A 207 20.35 -9.38 -6.45
N ASP A 208 19.16 -9.08 -5.93
CA ASP A 208 18.71 -9.49 -4.62
C ASP A 208 17.33 -10.14 -4.74
N PRO A 209 17.19 -11.46 -4.52
CA PRO A 209 15.89 -12.16 -4.64
C PRO A 209 14.78 -11.58 -3.78
N LYS A 210 15.12 -10.93 -2.66
CA LYS A 210 14.15 -10.28 -1.77
C LYS A 210 13.49 -9.05 -2.41
N ASN A 211 14.10 -8.48 -3.45
CA ASN A 211 13.56 -7.33 -4.17
C ASN A 211 12.62 -7.73 -5.32
N GLN A 212 12.67 -8.98 -5.77
CA GLN A 212 11.95 -9.43 -6.97
C GLN A 212 10.44 -9.20 -6.89
N VAL A 213 9.85 -9.30 -5.71
CA VAL A 213 8.41 -9.07 -5.48
C VAL A 213 7.96 -7.69 -5.97
N PHE A 214 8.81 -6.67 -5.85
CA PHE A 214 8.50 -5.30 -6.24
C PHE A 214 8.46 -5.08 -7.75
N SER A 215 9.14 -5.92 -8.55
CA SER A 215 9.08 -5.85 -10.02
C SER A 215 7.69 -6.15 -10.59
N GLN A 216 6.82 -6.82 -9.82
CA GLN A 216 5.45 -7.17 -10.22
C GLN A 216 4.41 -6.09 -9.88
N ALA A 217 4.87 -5.03 -9.26
CA ALA A 217 4.04 -3.97 -8.68
C ALA A 217 3.00 -3.39 -9.64
N SER A 218 3.42 -2.94 -10.82
CA SER A 218 2.53 -2.30 -11.81
C SER A 218 1.49 -3.25 -12.40
N LYS A 219 1.78 -4.56 -12.41
CA LYS A 219 0.89 -5.58 -12.97
C LYS A 219 -0.25 -5.98 -12.05
N ARG A 220 -0.15 -5.64 -10.77
CA ARG A 220 -1.07 -6.07 -9.71
C ARG A 220 -1.91 -4.94 -9.14
N SER A 221 -1.55 -3.70 -9.47
CA SER A 221 -2.14 -2.51 -8.87
C SER A 221 -3.29 -1.92 -9.67
N LEU A 222 -4.22 -1.32 -8.94
CA LEU A 222 -5.31 -0.52 -9.47
C LEU A 222 -5.01 0.98 -9.26
N PRO A 223 -5.48 1.86 -10.15
CA PRO A 223 -5.35 3.30 -9.95
C PRO A 223 -6.12 3.76 -8.71
N ALA A 224 -5.83 4.98 -8.23
CA ALA A 224 -6.50 5.59 -7.09
C ALA A 224 -8.03 5.59 -7.16
N SER A 225 -8.59 5.60 -8.37
CA SER A 225 -10.03 5.52 -8.62
C SER A 225 -10.63 4.11 -8.48
N GLY A 226 -9.79 3.08 -8.32
CA GLY A 226 -10.25 1.69 -8.39
C GLY A 226 -10.80 1.36 -9.79
N ILE A 227 -12.11 1.30 -9.93
CA ILE A 227 -12.82 1.07 -11.22
C ILE A 227 -13.42 2.34 -11.83
N GLY A 228 -13.38 3.47 -11.11
CA GLY A 228 -13.84 4.77 -11.57
C GLY A 228 -12.81 5.49 -12.47
N THR A 229 -13.11 6.72 -12.84
CA THR A 229 -12.24 7.54 -13.69
C THR A 229 -11.01 8.03 -12.91
N PRO A 230 -9.78 7.76 -13.36
CA PRO A 230 -8.60 8.37 -12.78
C PRO A 230 -8.60 9.89 -12.98
N GLY A 231 -8.35 10.65 -11.91
CA GLY A 231 -8.31 12.11 -11.97
C GLY A 231 -8.36 12.79 -10.62
N GLU A 232 -8.63 14.10 -10.65
CA GLU A 232 -8.61 14.97 -9.47
C GLU A 232 -9.55 14.48 -8.35
N LYS A 233 -10.76 14.03 -8.69
CA LYS A 233 -11.74 13.55 -7.70
C LYS A 233 -11.22 12.34 -6.93
N ALA A 234 -10.64 11.36 -7.63
CA ALA A 234 -10.05 10.19 -7.00
C ALA A 234 -8.82 10.55 -6.16
N ALA A 235 -7.97 11.45 -6.67
CA ALA A 235 -6.82 11.96 -5.92
C ALA A 235 -7.22 12.68 -4.65
N THR A 236 -8.27 13.52 -4.70
CA THR A 236 -8.83 14.21 -3.55
C THR A 236 -9.36 13.23 -2.51
N ALA A 237 -10.11 12.20 -2.92
CA ALA A 237 -10.65 11.20 -1.99
C ALA A 237 -9.54 10.44 -1.22
N ILE A 238 -8.39 10.17 -1.87
CA ILE A 238 -7.21 9.58 -1.22
C ILE A 238 -6.49 10.60 -0.34
N ALA A 239 -6.28 11.83 -0.80
CA ALA A 239 -5.58 12.87 -0.06
C ALA A 239 -6.34 13.27 1.22
N ASP A 240 -7.67 13.25 1.18
CA ASP A 240 -8.55 13.50 2.32
C ASP A 240 -8.75 12.26 3.21
N PHE A 241 -8.05 11.16 2.95
CA PHE A 241 -8.08 9.92 3.74
C PHE A 241 -9.47 9.30 3.94
N LEU A 242 -10.42 9.50 3.02
CA LEU A 242 -11.82 9.11 3.23
C LEU A 242 -12.01 7.61 3.51
N VAL A 243 -11.29 6.75 2.81
CA VAL A 243 -11.30 5.29 3.05
C VAL A 243 -10.59 4.96 4.36
N VAL A 244 -9.46 5.61 4.65
CA VAL A 244 -8.72 5.40 5.90
C VAL A 244 -9.57 5.72 7.11
N ASP A 245 -10.22 6.89 7.11
CA ASP A 245 -11.09 7.32 8.21
C ASP A 245 -12.30 6.39 8.39
N MET A 246 -12.88 5.89 7.28
CA MET A 246 -13.97 4.92 7.34
C MET A 246 -13.55 3.67 8.13
N PHE A 247 -12.41 3.09 7.77
CA PHE A 247 -11.89 1.90 8.46
C PHE A 247 -11.45 2.21 9.89
N ALA A 248 -10.73 3.31 10.10
CA ALA A 248 -10.24 3.70 11.42
C ALA A 248 -11.39 3.92 12.42
N ASN A 249 -12.46 4.62 12.02
CA ASN A 249 -13.62 4.86 12.88
C ASN A 249 -14.30 3.56 13.28
N TYR A 250 -14.45 2.62 12.33
CA TYR A 250 -15.03 1.31 12.63
C TYR A 250 -14.10 0.46 13.52
N CYS A 251 -12.83 0.34 13.16
CA CYS A 251 -11.87 -0.49 13.88
C CYS A 251 -11.59 0.01 15.31
N THR A 252 -11.70 1.32 15.57
CA THR A 252 -11.54 1.90 16.91
C THR A 252 -12.85 1.94 17.71
N GLY A 253 -13.99 1.59 17.12
CA GLY A 253 -15.29 1.63 17.77
C GLY A 253 -15.88 3.03 17.94
N ARG A 254 -15.37 4.04 17.21
CA ARG A 254 -15.93 5.40 17.19
C ARG A 254 -17.28 5.45 16.48
N GLU A 255 -17.44 4.61 15.46
CA GLU A 255 -18.65 4.49 14.67
C GLU A 255 -18.97 3.02 14.42
N ASP A 256 -20.24 2.70 14.24
CA ASP A 256 -20.65 1.41 13.68
C ASP A 256 -20.46 1.39 12.14
N ALA A 257 -20.67 0.25 11.52
CA ALA A 257 -20.49 0.09 10.08
C ALA A 257 -21.40 1.05 9.28
N LYS A 258 -22.65 1.20 9.70
CA LYS A 258 -23.63 2.08 9.03
C LYS A 258 -23.24 3.55 9.17
N GLY A 259 -22.82 3.98 10.35
CA GLY A 259 -22.41 5.35 10.64
C GLY A 259 -21.20 5.76 9.83
N THR A 260 -20.11 4.96 9.87
CA THR A 260 -18.89 5.30 9.14
C THR A 260 -19.08 5.29 7.62
N ILE A 261 -19.85 4.33 7.08
CA ILE A 261 -20.19 4.28 5.64
C ILE A 261 -21.00 5.53 5.23
N ALA A 262 -21.99 5.92 6.04
CA ALA A 262 -22.83 7.11 5.74
C ALA A 262 -22.01 8.42 5.75
N ILE A 263 -21.04 8.55 6.65
CA ILE A 263 -20.12 9.69 6.70
C ILE A 263 -19.29 9.75 5.40
N THR A 264 -18.65 8.64 5.06
CA THR A 264 -17.79 8.52 3.87
C THR A 264 -18.57 8.72 2.57
N GLU A 265 -19.77 8.14 2.45
CA GLU A 265 -20.64 8.32 1.30
C GLU A 265 -21.00 9.82 1.08
N ARG A 266 -21.33 10.52 2.15
CA ARG A 266 -21.65 11.95 2.09
C ARG A 266 -20.43 12.79 1.64
N GLN A 267 -19.23 12.46 2.11
CA GLN A 267 -17.99 13.13 1.70
C GLN A 267 -17.68 12.85 0.23
N LEU A 268 -17.73 11.60 -0.20
CA LEU A 268 -17.56 11.21 -1.60
C LEU A 268 -18.56 11.90 -2.53
N LYS A 269 -19.86 12.00 -2.15
CA LYS A 269 -20.88 12.72 -2.94
C LYS A 269 -20.60 14.22 -3.09
N ARG A 270 -19.80 14.83 -2.22
CA ARG A 270 -19.34 16.22 -2.38
C ARG A 270 -18.23 16.36 -3.41
N ILE A 271 -17.32 15.38 -3.46
CA ILE A 271 -16.20 15.35 -4.40
C ILE A 271 -16.67 14.97 -5.81
N TYR A 272 -17.57 14.01 -5.91
CA TYR A 272 -18.05 13.43 -7.18
C TYR A 272 -19.33 14.12 -7.75
N ARG A 273 -19.59 15.33 -7.31
CA ARG A 273 -20.65 16.17 -7.88
C ARG A 273 -20.42 16.48 -9.35
#